data_144f8a3955d892cd764dd13f9d4ec894
#
_entry.id   144f8a3955d892cd764dd13f9d4ec894
#
_cell.length_a   1.000
_cell.length_b   1.000
_cell.length_c   1.000
_cell.angle_alpha   90.00
_cell.angle_beta   90.00
_cell.angle_gamma   90.00
#
_symmetry.space_group_name_H-M   'P 1'
#
loop_
_entity.id
_entity.type
_entity.pdbx_description
1 polymer ?
#
loop_
_entity_poly.entity_id
_entity_poly.type
_entity_poly.pdbx_seq_one_letter_code
_entity_poly.pdbx_strand_id
1 'polypeptide(L)'
;MKHAKRIAALCLAAALFLTGCASGASGSAAFSPESPVTVTVWHYYNGPQQQAFADLVNEFNETVGREKGIAVQQSSQATVTDLETSVLAAANREVGAPEVPNIFAAYADTAYAVDRLGLVADLRPYLTDEELAEYVPGYLEEGAFSGEGTLKIFPIAKSVELLMLNATDWEKFAAATGADDSAFATVEGITETARQYYEWTDAQTPDIPDDGKAFFGRDAFANYMIIGARQLGVELLRVEDGAPVLDFDKDVVRRLWDNYYVPYVNGYFASMGKFRSDDVKTGDILAYTGSSVSSMYFPDQVVTDEGSHAIDYVVMQPPVLEGGEQINVQQGAGMAVTKSDAQHEYASCEFLKWFTRKENNLRFVCESAYLPVRKDANSMKALDEVIKEKDLKVNA
;
A
#
# COMPACT_ATOMS: atom_id res chain seq x y z
N MET A 1 24.24 74.26 17.05
CA MET A 1 23.29 73.31 17.68
C MET A 1 22.17 72.74 16.73
N LYS A 2 21.85 73.44 15.62
CA LYS A 2 20.77 72.89 14.69
C LYS A 2 21.23 71.79 13.72
N HIS A 3 22.54 71.70 13.41
CA HIS A 3 23.08 70.67 12.51
C HIS A 3 23.32 69.32 13.21
N ALA A 4 23.66 69.29 14.48
CA ALA A 4 23.91 68.08 15.26
C ALA A 4 22.60 67.28 15.49
N LYS A 5 21.45 67.95 15.60
CA LYS A 5 20.11 67.27 15.75
C LYS A 5 19.58 66.63 14.45
N ARG A 6 20.03 67.13 13.29
CA ARG A 6 19.63 66.54 11.97
C ARG A 6 20.47 65.30 11.63
N ILE A 7 21.72 65.26 12.04
CA ILE A 7 22.60 64.09 11.84
C ILE A 7 22.16 62.91 12.76
N ALA A 8 21.78 63.24 14.01
CA ALA A 8 21.25 62.20 14.93
C ALA A 8 19.92 61.60 14.47
N ALA A 9 19.04 62.39 13.84
CA ALA A 9 17.77 61.87 13.28
C ALA A 9 17.96 61.00 12.01
N LEU A 10 18.98 61.29 11.17
CA LEU A 10 19.32 60.49 10.01
C LEU A 10 19.99 59.14 10.40
N CYS A 11 20.81 59.12 11.44
CA CYS A 11 21.40 57.86 11.94
C CYS A 11 20.39 56.96 12.63
N LEU A 12 19.35 57.49 13.27
CA LEU A 12 18.28 56.68 13.87
C LEU A 12 17.34 56.11 12.82
N ALA A 13 17.08 56.80 11.70
CA ALA A 13 16.30 56.28 10.58
C ALA A 13 17.06 55.21 9.78
N ALA A 14 18.38 55.27 9.66
CA ALA A 14 19.21 54.27 9.02
C ALA A 14 19.37 52.98 9.87
N ALA A 15 19.27 53.06 11.21
CA ALA A 15 19.36 51.91 12.09
C ALA A 15 18.04 51.05 12.10
N LEU A 16 16.92 51.62 11.66
CA LEU A 16 15.63 50.89 11.54
C LEU A 16 15.47 50.11 10.23
N PHE A 17 16.37 50.33 9.24
CA PHE A 17 16.34 49.60 7.97
C PHE A 17 17.31 48.41 7.89
N LEU A 18 18.12 48.16 8.93
CA LEU A 18 19.13 47.08 8.94
C LEU A 18 18.79 45.89 9.83
N THR A 19 17.54 45.82 10.37
CA THR A 19 17.05 44.64 11.11
C THR A 19 16.10 43.77 10.30
N GLY A 20 16.13 43.82 8.98
CA GLY A 20 15.22 43.09 8.12
C GLY A 20 15.92 42.25 7.07
N CYS A 21 16.86 41.36 7.42
CA CYS A 21 17.31 40.27 6.53
C CYS A 21 18.18 39.29 7.32
N ALA A 22 17.56 38.52 8.19
CA ALA A 22 18.07 37.24 8.66
C ALA A 22 16.84 36.41 9.11
N SER A 23 16.01 36.09 8.17
CA SER A 23 15.03 35.00 8.33
C SER A 23 15.41 33.96 7.31
N GLY A 24 16.10 32.92 7.79
CA GLY A 24 16.06 31.63 7.15
C GLY A 24 14.58 31.30 6.83
N ALA A 25 14.34 30.91 5.62
CA ALA A 25 13.02 30.58 5.14
C ALA A 25 12.44 29.37 5.90
N SER A 26 11.78 29.62 7.00
CA SER A 26 10.70 28.80 7.51
C SER A 26 9.45 29.69 7.43
N GLY A 27 8.84 29.69 6.25
CA GLY A 27 7.55 30.32 6.02
C GLY A 27 6.46 29.59 6.78
N SER A 28 6.32 29.87 8.09
CA SER A 28 5.06 29.64 8.77
C SER A 28 4.08 30.69 8.22
N ALA A 29 3.40 30.37 7.12
CA ALA A 29 2.19 31.09 6.77
C ALA A 29 1.30 31.04 8.01
N ALA A 30 0.79 32.21 8.43
CA ALA A 30 -0.04 32.30 9.62
C ALA A 30 -1.36 31.55 9.34
N PHE A 31 -1.46 30.32 9.81
CA PHE A 31 -2.70 29.55 9.81
C PHE A 31 -3.65 30.17 10.84
N SER A 32 -4.91 30.30 10.47
CA SER A 32 -5.94 30.83 11.35
C SER A 32 -7.08 29.83 11.49
N PRO A 33 -7.48 29.45 12.72
CA PRO A 33 -8.68 28.65 12.95
C PRO A 33 -9.95 29.27 12.39
N GLU A 34 -10.01 30.62 12.28
CA GLU A 34 -11.16 31.31 11.70
C GLU A 34 -11.20 31.26 10.16
N SER A 35 -10.06 30.95 9.52
CA SER A 35 -9.94 30.80 8.07
C SER A 35 -8.99 29.65 7.74
N PRO A 36 -9.44 28.41 7.92
CA PRO A 36 -8.58 27.25 7.74
C PRO A 36 -8.18 27.05 6.28
N VAL A 37 -6.96 26.56 6.08
CA VAL A 37 -6.49 26.05 4.78
C VAL A 37 -7.15 24.70 4.52
N THR A 38 -7.80 24.56 3.36
CA THR A 38 -8.43 23.30 2.97
C THR A 38 -7.45 22.45 2.16
N VAL A 39 -7.19 21.25 2.64
CA VAL A 39 -6.38 20.21 1.97
C VAL A 39 -7.30 19.15 1.41
N THR A 40 -7.30 18.98 0.09
CA THR A 40 -8.06 17.93 -0.59
C THR A 40 -7.21 16.68 -0.75
N VAL A 41 -7.82 15.50 -0.47
CA VAL A 41 -7.15 14.19 -0.52
C VAL A 41 -7.92 13.23 -1.41
N TRP A 42 -7.28 12.67 -2.43
CA TRP A 42 -7.85 11.57 -3.23
C TRP A 42 -7.16 10.25 -2.89
N HIS A 43 -7.98 9.22 -2.71
CA HIS A 43 -7.51 7.86 -2.39
C HIS A 43 -8.39 6.80 -3.05
N TYR A 44 -7.99 5.54 -2.96
CA TYR A 44 -8.72 4.38 -3.52
C TYR A 44 -9.38 3.50 -2.45
N TYR A 45 -9.30 3.89 -1.17
CA TYR A 45 -9.89 3.10 -0.09
C TYR A 45 -11.40 2.97 -0.26
N ASN A 46 -11.91 1.77 0.01
CA ASN A 46 -13.33 1.45 -0.01
C ASN A 46 -13.70 0.59 1.22
N GLY A 47 -15.02 0.37 1.44
CA GLY A 47 -15.49 -0.42 2.58
C GLY A 47 -14.90 0.00 3.93
N PRO A 48 -14.42 -0.96 4.75
CA PRO A 48 -13.86 -0.68 6.07
C PRO A 48 -12.64 0.27 6.03
N GLN A 49 -11.78 0.16 5.02
CA GLN A 49 -10.62 1.05 4.87
C GLN A 49 -11.04 2.50 4.68
N GLN A 50 -12.05 2.74 3.86
CA GLN A 50 -12.59 4.09 3.63
C GLN A 50 -13.17 4.66 4.91
N GLN A 51 -13.87 3.86 5.69
CA GLN A 51 -14.44 4.29 6.97
C GLN A 51 -13.33 4.65 7.96
N ALA A 52 -12.33 3.78 8.13
CA ALA A 52 -11.18 4.03 9.02
C ALA A 52 -10.41 5.31 8.64
N PHE A 53 -10.21 5.54 7.34
CA PHE A 53 -9.57 6.76 6.84
C PHE A 53 -10.43 8.00 7.12
N ALA A 54 -11.75 7.92 6.86
CA ALA A 54 -12.69 9.00 7.11
C ALA A 54 -12.77 9.38 8.59
N ASP A 55 -12.78 8.39 9.49
CA ASP A 55 -12.83 8.63 10.93
C ASP A 55 -11.58 9.37 11.43
N LEU A 56 -10.40 9.01 10.93
CA LEU A 56 -9.17 9.72 11.23
C LEU A 56 -9.15 11.14 10.64
N VAL A 57 -9.63 11.33 9.43
CA VAL A 57 -9.78 12.68 8.84
C VAL A 57 -10.71 13.56 9.68
N ASN A 58 -11.83 13.02 10.14
CA ASN A 58 -12.76 13.73 11.00
C ASN A 58 -12.11 14.10 12.34
N GLU A 59 -11.39 13.16 12.97
CA GLU A 59 -10.68 13.41 14.23
C GLU A 59 -9.60 14.48 14.05
N PHE A 60 -8.83 14.43 12.97
CA PHE A 60 -7.87 15.49 12.66
C PHE A 60 -8.57 16.86 12.57
N ASN A 61 -9.65 16.94 11.81
CA ASN A 61 -10.39 18.19 11.62
C ASN A 61 -10.99 18.75 12.92
N GLU A 62 -11.43 17.86 13.83
CA GLU A 62 -12.02 18.27 15.11
C GLU A 62 -10.97 18.64 16.17
N THR A 63 -9.73 18.18 16.02
CA THR A 63 -8.64 18.35 16.99
C THR A 63 -7.52 19.23 16.44
N VAL A 64 -6.43 18.59 16.05
CA VAL A 64 -5.18 19.26 15.61
C VAL A 64 -5.40 20.15 14.38
N GLY A 65 -6.24 19.72 13.44
CA GLY A 65 -6.59 20.53 12.26
C GLY A 65 -7.26 21.83 12.65
N ARG A 66 -8.26 21.77 13.52
CA ARG A 66 -8.95 22.99 14.03
C ARG A 66 -7.98 23.90 14.78
N GLU A 67 -7.11 23.35 15.64
CA GLU A 67 -6.14 24.15 16.40
C GLU A 67 -5.15 24.84 15.48
N LYS A 68 -4.71 24.16 14.42
CA LYS A 68 -3.73 24.67 13.46
C LYS A 68 -4.35 25.46 12.29
N GLY A 69 -5.68 25.57 12.17
CA GLY A 69 -6.33 26.20 11.03
C GLY A 69 -6.14 25.39 9.73
N ILE A 70 -6.25 24.07 9.80
CA ILE A 70 -6.15 23.15 8.66
C ILE A 70 -7.42 22.30 8.62
N ALA A 71 -8.06 22.19 7.46
CA ALA A 71 -9.22 21.34 7.23
C ALA A 71 -8.93 20.35 6.08
N VAL A 72 -9.13 19.06 6.30
CA VAL A 72 -8.90 18.00 5.31
C VAL A 72 -10.23 17.53 4.75
N GLN A 73 -10.33 17.45 3.42
CA GLN A 73 -11.46 16.90 2.68
C GLN A 73 -10.99 15.71 1.84
N GLN A 74 -11.52 14.54 2.10
CA GLN A 74 -11.14 13.31 1.40
C GLN A 74 -12.20 12.88 0.38
N SER A 75 -11.77 12.22 -0.69
CA SER A 75 -12.63 11.62 -1.70
C SER A 75 -12.05 10.29 -2.20
N SER A 76 -12.84 9.23 -2.12
CA SER A 76 -12.48 7.94 -2.69
C SER A 76 -12.74 7.91 -4.20
N GLN A 77 -11.77 7.40 -4.94
CA GLN A 77 -11.87 7.12 -6.38
C GLN A 77 -12.12 5.62 -6.65
N ALA A 78 -12.57 4.90 -5.63
CA ALA A 78 -12.98 3.50 -5.63
C ALA A 78 -11.88 2.45 -5.88
N THR A 79 -11.06 2.59 -6.92
CA THR A 79 -9.98 1.64 -7.24
C THR A 79 -8.65 2.36 -7.51
N VAL A 80 -7.54 1.62 -7.46
CA VAL A 80 -6.21 2.15 -7.83
C VAL A 80 -6.22 2.69 -9.26
N THR A 81 -6.79 1.93 -10.22
CA THR A 81 -6.86 2.32 -11.63
C THR A 81 -7.73 3.55 -11.87
N ASP A 82 -8.87 3.67 -11.16
CA ASP A 82 -9.75 4.85 -11.27
C ASP A 82 -9.06 6.09 -10.70
N LEU A 83 -8.34 5.94 -9.57
CA LEU A 83 -7.56 7.02 -8.97
C LEU A 83 -6.44 7.47 -9.90
N GLU A 84 -5.65 6.54 -10.45
CA GLU A 84 -4.59 6.83 -11.41
C GLU A 84 -5.12 7.60 -12.62
N THR A 85 -6.20 7.09 -13.22
CA THR A 85 -6.87 7.74 -14.37
C THR A 85 -7.30 9.16 -14.01
N SER A 86 -7.94 9.36 -12.86
CA SER A 86 -8.43 10.65 -12.42
C SER A 86 -7.30 11.64 -12.14
N VAL A 87 -6.22 11.18 -11.48
CA VAL A 87 -5.04 12.00 -11.18
C VAL A 87 -4.32 12.41 -12.45
N LEU A 88 -4.10 11.48 -13.39
CA LEU A 88 -3.43 11.77 -14.66
C LEU A 88 -4.26 12.71 -15.54
N ALA A 89 -5.57 12.52 -15.61
CA ALA A 89 -6.47 13.43 -16.35
C ALA A 89 -6.43 14.85 -15.76
N ALA A 90 -6.48 14.98 -14.43
CA ALA A 90 -6.38 16.26 -13.74
C ALA A 90 -4.98 16.91 -13.95
N ALA A 91 -3.89 16.15 -13.81
CA ALA A 91 -2.52 16.63 -14.00
C ALA A 91 -2.27 17.11 -15.44
N ASN A 92 -2.83 16.44 -16.42
CA ASN A 92 -2.77 16.81 -17.84
C ASN A 92 -3.79 17.89 -18.22
N ARG A 93 -4.64 18.36 -17.30
CA ARG A 93 -5.69 19.36 -17.54
C ARG A 93 -6.65 18.96 -18.67
N GLU A 94 -7.05 17.70 -18.67
CA GLU A 94 -7.99 17.20 -19.67
C GLU A 94 -9.35 17.90 -19.56
N VAL A 95 -10.06 18.01 -20.68
CA VAL A 95 -11.35 18.71 -20.72
C VAL A 95 -12.37 18.00 -19.80
N GLY A 96 -12.85 18.70 -18.82
CA GLY A 96 -13.82 18.17 -17.84
C GLY A 96 -13.18 17.50 -16.60
N ALA A 97 -11.86 17.36 -16.57
CA ALA A 97 -11.18 16.90 -15.37
C ALA A 97 -11.22 17.98 -14.27
N PRO A 98 -11.36 17.59 -13.00
CA PRO A 98 -11.26 18.53 -11.88
C PRO A 98 -9.81 19.01 -11.67
N GLU A 99 -9.61 19.94 -10.73
CA GLU A 99 -8.27 20.31 -10.31
C GLU A 99 -7.57 19.15 -9.58
N VAL A 100 -6.23 19.09 -9.70
CA VAL A 100 -5.43 18.09 -8.98
C VAL A 100 -5.59 18.32 -7.48
N PRO A 101 -5.86 17.28 -6.67
CA PRO A 101 -5.99 17.43 -5.22
C PRO A 101 -4.63 17.80 -4.59
N ASN A 102 -4.65 18.34 -3.37
CA ASN A 102 -3.41 18.65 -2.64
C ASN A 102 -2.62 17.41 -2.27
N ILE A 103 -3.32 16.30 -1.98
CA ILE A 103 -2.72 14.99 -1.69
C ILE A 103 -3.43 13.93 -2.53
N PHE A 104 -2.69 13.01 -3.08
CA PHE A 104 -3.25 11.82 -3.74
C PHE A 104 -2.46 10.56 -3.40
N ALA A 105 -3.17 9.45 -3.20
CA ALA A 105 -2.52 8.16 -3.05
C ALA A 105 -1.93 7.73 -4.40
N ALA A 106 -0.69 7.25 -4.40
CA ALA A 106 -0.01 6.83 -5.62
C ALA A 106 1.04 5.76 -5.35
N TYR A 107 1.18 4.85 -6.30
CA TYR A 107 2.38 4.07 -6.48
C TYR A 107 3.44 4.90 -7.23
N ALA A 108 4.67 4.40 -7.25
CA ALA A 108 5.81 5.14 -7.79
C ALA A 108 5.65 5.50 -9.28
N ASP A 109 5.02 4.67 -10.09
CA ASP A 109 4.74 4.91 -11.51
C ASP A 109 3.83 6.12 -11.73
N THR A 110 2.70 6.17 -11.05
CA THR A 110 1.75 7.30 -11.13
C THR A 110 2.38 8.58 -10.57
N ALA A 111 3.03 8.50 -9.40
CA ALA A 111 3.70 9.66 -8.80
C ALA A 111 4.83 10.17 -9.71
N TYR A 112 5.61 9.29 -10.32
CA TYR A 112 6.65 9.65 -11.29
C TYR A 112 6.07 10.31 -12.54
N ALA A 113 4.97 9.79 -13.09
CA ALA A 113 4.30 10.40 -14.25
C ALA A 113 3.85 11.85 -13.97
N VAL A 114 3.29 12.09 -12.77
CA VAL A 114 2.88 13.44 -12.32
C VAL A 114 4.09 14.32 -12.01
N ASP A 115 5.16 13.78 -11.41
CA ASP A 115 6.41 14.50 -11.13
C ASP A 115 7.11 14.95 -12.41
N ARG A 116 7.05 14.15 -13.48
CA ARG A 116 7.53 14.54 -14.83
C ARG A 116 6.86 15.80 -15.38
N LEU A 117 5.66 16.12 -14.92
CA LEU A 117 4.95 17.37 -15.24
C LEU A 117 5.34 18.51 -14.30
N GLY A 118 6.22 18.26 -13.32
CA GLY A 118 6.65 19.25 -12.32
C GLY A 118 5.59 19.51 -11.25
N LEU A 119 4.63 18.61 -11.06
CA LEU A 119 3.48 18.81 -10.19
C LEU A 119 3.56 18.08 -8.84
N VAL A 120 4.62 17.35 -8.52
CA VAL A 120 4.81 16.71 -7.20
C VAL A 120 5.80 17.53 -6.37
N ALA A 121 5.40 17.88 -5.15
CA ALA A 121 6.25 18.56 -4.19
C ALA A 121 7.36 17.62 -3.67
N ASP A 122 8.51 18.19 -3.32
CA ASP A 122 9.50 17.50 -2.50
C ASP A 122 9.16 17.71 -1.02
N LEU A 123 8.99 16.62 -0.29
CA LEU A 123 8.56 16.65 1.11
C LEU A 123 9.73 16.84 2.09
N ARG A 124 10.97 16.65 1.64
CA ARG A 124 12.15 16.79 2.50
C ARG A 124 12.25 18.13 3.24
N PRO A 125 11.91 19.28 2.65
CA PRO A 125 11.94 20.56 3.36
C PRO A 125 10.94 20.68 4.53
N TYR A 126 9.92 19.81 4.59
CA TYR A 126 8.86 19.81 5.60
C TYR A 126 9.07 18.76 6.72
N LEU A 127 10.15 17.97 6.62
CA LEU A 127 10.46 16.87 7.51
C LEU A 127 11.89 16.98 8.04
N THR A 128 12.09 16.81 9.34
CA THR A 128 13.43 16.75 9.91
C THR A 128 14.04 15.35 9.72
N ASP A 129 15.36 15.24 9.87
CA ASP A 129 16.04 13.94 9.80
C ASP A 129 15.62 13.03 10.96
N GLU A 130 15.33 13.61 12.13
CA GLU A 130 14.81 12.89 13.30
C GLU A 130 13.42 12.32 13.02
N GLU A 131 12.51 13.10 12.41
CA GLU A 131 11.17 12.63 12.02
C GLU A 131 11.28 11.48 11.01
N LEU A 132 12.13 11.60 9.99
CA LEU A 132 12.32 10.55 8.99
C LEU A 132 12.96 9.28 9.57
N ALA A 133 13.86 9.42 10.56
CA ALA A 133 14.49 8.29 11.21
C ALA A 133 13.51 7.39 11.98
N GLU A 134 12.30 7.87 12.26
CA GLU A 134 11.23 7.09 12.91
C GLU A 134 10.55 6.08 11.96
N TYR A 135 10.64 6.29 10.65
CA TYR A 135 10.01 5.41 9.64
C TYR A 135 10.90 4.24 9.26
N VAL A 136 10.27 3.18 8.76
CA VAL A 136 10.99 2.04 8.16
C VAL A 136 11.72 2.52 6.90
N PRO A 137 13.05 2.36 6.81
CA PRO A 137 13.82 2.97 5.71
C PRO A 137 13.35 2.56 4.32
N GLY A 138 13.10 1.26 4.09
CA GLY A 138 12.63 0.76 2.79
C GLY A 138 11.28 1.35 2.35
N TYR A 139 10.46 1.85 3.28
CA TYR A 139 9.20 2.51 2.93
C TYR A 139 9.40 3.95 2.46
N LEU A 140 10.47 4.62 2.92
CA LEU A 140 10.84 5.95 2.44
C LEU A 140 11.57 5.89 1.09
N GLU A 141 12.31 4.81 0.82
CA GLU A 141 13.08 4.63 -0.42
C GLU A 141 12.17 4.63 -1.66
N GLU A 142 10.94 4.13 -1.56
CA GLU A 142 9.96 4.18 -2.65
C GLU A 142 9.67 5.60 -3.12
N GLY A 143 9.72 6.58 -2.21
CA GLY A 143 9.49 7.99 -2.51
C GLY A 143 10.72 8.74 -3.04
N ALA A 144 11.90 8.12 -3.09
CA ALA A 144 13.18 8.77 -3.40
C ALA A 144 13.60 8.62 -4.87
N PHE A 145 12.69 8.75 -5.82
CA PHE A 145 12.96 8.44 -7.24
C PHE A 145 13.37 9.65 -8.11
N SER A 146 13.25 10.89 -7.63
CA SER A 146 13.49 12.10 -8.44
C SER A 146 14.83 12.79 -8.14
N GLY A 147 15.79 12.06 -7.60
CA GLY A 147 17.12 12.55 -7.28
C GLY A 147 17.53 12.32 -5.82
N GLU A 148 18.82 12.41 -5.57
CA GLU A 148 19.38 12.17 -4.24
C GLU A 148 18.80 13.14 -3.21
N GLY A 149 18.31 12.60 -2.09
CA GLY A 149 17.77 13.37 -0.97
C GLY A 149 16.35 13.90 -1.15
N THR A 150 15.65 13.59 -2.26
CA THR A 150 14.23 13.95 -2.44
C THR A 150 13.29 12.92 -1.80
N LEU A 151 12.07 13.37 -1.44
CA LEU A 151 10.98 12.48 -1.00
C LEU A 151 9.68 12.94 -1.68
N LYS A 152 9.22 12.16 -2.65
CA LYS A 152 8.05 12.46 -3.49
C LYS A 152 6.79 11.70 -3.09
N ILE A 153 6.95 10.58 -2.39
CA ILE A 153 5.85 9.78 -1.84
C ILE A 153 6.11 9.58 -0.36
N PHE A 154 5.13 9.92 0.47
CA PHE A 154 5.17 9.69 1.91
C PHE A 154 4.44 8.40 2.27
N PRO A 155 5.07 7.46 2.98
CA PRO A 155 4.42 6.22 3.37
C PRO A 155 3.41 6.46 4.47
N ILE A 156 2.19 5.94 4.34
CA ILE A 156 1.16 6.02 5.40
C ILE A 156 0.67 4.65 5.88
N ALA A 157 0.72 3.66 5.02
CA ALA A 157 0.38 2.27 5.29
C ALA A 157 0.97 1.37 4.21
N LYS A 158 1.44 0.19 4.58
CA LYS A 158 2.04 -0.76 3.65
C LYS A 158 1.37 -2.13 3.76
N SER A 159 1.50 -2.95 2.73
CA SER A 159 1.07 -4.34 2.73
C SER A 159 2.14 -5.23 2.10
N VAL A 160 1.96 -6.53 2.26
CA VAL A 160 2.78 -7.58 1.66
C VAL A 160 1.87 -8.64 1.09
N GLU A 161 2.36 -9.53 0.25
CA GLU A 161 1.61 -10.73 -0.11
C GLU A 161 1.70 -11.77 1.00
N LEU A 162 0.57 -12.45 1.24
CA LEU A 162 0.42 -13.57 2.16
C LEU A 162 -0.27 -14.72 1.45
N LEU A 163 -0.07 -15.94 1.94
CA LEU A 163 -0.84 -17.11 1.55
C LEU A 163 -2.04 -17.25 2.49
N MET A 164 -3.23 -17.38 1.93
CA MET A 164 -4.48 -17.62 2.64
C MET A 164 -5.07 -18.96 2.22
N LEU A 165 -5.52 -19.73 3.19
CA LEU A 165 -5.97 -21.13 3.00
C LEU A 165 -7.29 -21.36 3.73
N ASN A 166 -8.27 -21.96 3.05
CA ASN A 166 -9.41 -22.59 3.67
C ASN A 166 -8.95 -23.85 4.43
N ALA A 167 -8.75 -23.70 5.73
CA ALA A 167 -8.23 -24.74 6.59
C ALA A 167 -9.20 -25.94 6.71
N THR A 168 -10.51 -25.66 6.75
CA THR A 168 -11.56 -26.69 6.88
C THR A 168 -11.55 -27.70 5.73
N ASP A 169 -11.43 -27.24 4.49
CA ASP A 169 -11.43 -28.13 3.35
C ASP A 169 -10.03 -28.71 3.08
N TRP A 170 -8.98 -27.98 3.44
CA TRP A 170 -7.61 -28.50 3.46
C TRP A 170 -7.47 -29.72 4.38
N GLU A 171 -7.98 -29.65 5.62
CA GLU A 171 -7.93 -30.76 6.57
C GLU A 171 -8.61 -32.02 6.04
N LYS A 172 -9.71 -31.89 5.28
CA LYS A 172 -10.39 -33.02 4.64
C LYS A 172 -9.49 -33.69 3.59
N PHE A 173 -8.86 -32.89 2.73
CA PHE A 173 -7.95 -33.38 1.71
C PHE A 173 -6.71 -34.01 2.35
N ALA A 174 -6.08 -33.34 3.30
CA ALA A 174 -4.88 -33.81 4.00
C ALA A 174 -5.14 -35.15 4.70
N ALA A 175 -6.28 -35.30 5.39
CA ALA A 175 -6.66 -36.56 6.04
C ALA A 175 -6.87 -37.72 5.04
N ALA A 176 -7.36 -37.41 3.84
CA ALA A 176 -7.61 -38.41 2.81
C ALA A 176 -6.37 -38.86 2.04
N THR A 177 -5.38 -37.98 1.87
CA THR A 177 -4.24 -38.17 0.98
C THR A 177 -2.89 -38.31 1.71
N GLY A 178 -2.81 -37.81 2.95
CA GLY A 178 -1.57 -37.70 3.71
C GLY A 178 -0.74 -36.45 3.35
N ALA A 179 -1.33 -35.48 2.65
CA ALA A 179 -0.71 -34.18 2.41
C ALA A 179 -0.48 -33.45 3.75
N ASP A 180 0.56 -32.63 3.82
CA ASP A 180 0.90 -31.86 5.01
C ASP A 180 1.30 -30.40 4.67
N ASP A 181 1.35 -29.55 5.69
CA ASP A 181 1.54 -28.11 5.54
C ASP A 181 2.94 -27.74 4.99
N SER A 182 3.90 -28.65 4.96
CA SER A 182 5.22 -28.39 4.35
C SER A 182 5.12 -28.06 2.85
N ALA A 183 4.03 -28.51 2.20
CA ALA A 183 3.72 -28.17 0.82
C ALA A 183 3.61 -26.67 0.56
N PHE A 184 3.21 -25.88 1.57
CA PHE A 184 3.03 -24.44 1.44
C PHE A 184 4.34 -23.65 1.51
N ALA A 185 5.46 -24.28 1.86
CA ALA A 185 6.74 -23.61 1.95
C ALA A 185 7.29 -23.17 0.59
N THR A 186 6.96 -23.92 -0.48
CA THR A 186 7.50 -23.66 -1.81
C THR A 186 6.41 -23.54 -2.88
N VAL A 187 6.72 -22.81 -3.94
CA VAL A 187 5.85 -22.68 -5.11
C VAL A 187 5.65 -24.04 -5.78
N GLU A 188 6.72 -24.81 -5.89
CA GLU A 188 6.71 -26.17 -6.45
C GLU A 188 5.88 -27.12 -5.59
N GLY A 189 5.95 -27.00 -4.26
CA GLY A 189 5.14 -27.77 -3.32
C GLY A 189 3.64 -27.49 -3.51
N ILE A 190 3.24 -26.22 -3.66
CA ILE A 190 1.86 -25.83 -3.97
C ILE A 190 1.43 -26.38 -5.33
N THR A 191 2.29 -26.32 -6.35
CA THR A 191 1.99 -26.82 -7.70
C THR A 191 1.73 -28.33 -7.68
N GLU A 192 2.54 -29.10 -6.97
CA GLU A 192 2.35 -30.54 -6.83
C GLU A 192 1.10 -30.88 -5.99
N THR A 193 0.87 -30.15 -4.90
CA THR A 193 -0.34 -30.31 -4.08
C THR A 193 -1.60 -30.01 -4.87
N ALA A 194 -1.57 -28.99 -5.72
CA ALA A 194 -2.70 -28.62 -6.58
C ALA A 194 -3.02 -29.72 -7.60
N ARG A 195 -1.99 -30.38 -8.17
CA ARG A 195 -2.18 -31.54 -9.03
C ARG A 195 -2.85 -32.69 -8.26
N GLN A 196 -2.36 -33.01 -7.06
CA GLN A 196 -2.93 -34.07 -6.21
C GLN A 196 -4.37 -33.77 -5.79
N TYR A 197 -4.67 -32.51 -5.48
CA TYR A 197 -6.04 -32.09 -5.14
C TYR A 197 -6.99 -32.23 -6.31
N TYR A 198 -6.56 -31.83 -7.51
CA TYR A 198 -7.35 -32.01 -8.73
C TYR A 198 -7.65 -33.49 -8.98
N GLU A 199 -6.63 -34.37 -8.94
CA GLU A 199 -6.81 -35.82 -9.12
C GLU A 199 -7.69 -36.45 -8.02
N TRP A 200 -7.59 -35.97 -6.78
CA TRP A 200 -8.39 -36.46 -5.68
C TRP A 200 -9.86 -36.04 -5.82
N THR A 201 -10.14 -34.84 -6.28
CA THR A 201 -11.52 -34.37 -6.52
C THR A 201 -12.15 -35.03 -7.75
N ASP A 202 -11.40 -35.15 -8.85
CA ASP A 202 -11.83 -35.86 -10.07
C ASP A 202 -12.22 -37.34 -9.78
N ALA A 203 -11.46 -38.00 -8.93
CA ALA A 203 -11.76 -39.37 -8.52
C ALA A 203 -13.07 -39.52 -7.73
N GLN A 204 -13.69 -38.46 -7.23
CA GLN A 204 -14.96 -38.50 -6.52
C GLN A 204 -16.17 -38.52 -7.47
N THR A 205 -15.95 -38.13 -8.73
CA THR A 205 -16.97 -38.10 -9.81
C THR A 205 -16.58 -38.99 -10.99
N PRO A 206 -16.38 -40.31 -10.79
CA PRO A 206 -15.77 -41.21 -11.79
C PRO A 206 -16.53 -41.32 -13.12
N ASP A 207 -17.75 -40.86 -13.15
CA ASP A 207 -18.58 -40.84 -14.35
C ASP A 207 -18.41 -39.57 -15.21
N ILE A 208 -17.67 -38.58 -14.69
CA ILE A 208 -17.39 -37.30 -15.34
C ILE A 208 -15.86 -37.10 -15.34
N PRO A 209 -15.17 -37.49 -16.40
CA PRO A 209 -13.70 -37.35 -16.45
C PRO A 209 -13.26 -35.87 -16.57
N ASP A 210 -12.12 -35.58 -16.01
CA ASP A 210 -11.45 -34.26 -16.07
C ASP A 210 -12.25 -33.11 -15.44
N ASP A 211 -13.09 -33.40 -14.41
CA ASP A 211 -13.87 -32.42 -13.65
C ASP A 211 -13.26 -32.06 -12.28
N GLY A 212 -12.00 -32.40 -12.06
CA GLY A 212 -11.26 -32.07 -10.85
C GLY A 212 -11.27 -30.59 -10.54
N LYS A 213 -11.26 -30.24 -9.24
CA LYS A 213 -11.30 -28.84 -8.77
C LYS A 213 -9.90 -28.24 -8.69
N ALA A 214 -9.79 -26.95 -8.97
CA ALA A 214 -8.57 -26.21 -8.76
C ALA A 214 -8.30 -26.04 -7.25
N PHE A 215 -7.03 -25.97 -6.90
CA PHE A 215 -6.58 -25.81 -5.53
C PHE A 215 -6.19 -24.36 -5.20
N PHE A 216 -5.54 -23.67 -6.14
CA PHE A 216 -4.80 -22.44 -5.84
C PHE A 216 -5.02 -21.35 -6.88
N GLY A 217 -4.87 -20.08 -6.44
CA GLY A 217 -4.89 -18.91 -7.30
C GLY A 217 -3.94 -17.82 -6.85
N ARG A 218 -3.78 -16.78 -7.67
CA ARG A 218 -2.95 -15.60 -7.34
C ARG A 218 -3.70 -14.34 -7.71
N ASP A 219 -3.69 -13.33 -6.83
CA ASP A 219 -4.28 -12.02 -7.13
C ASP A 219 -3.40 -11.19 -8.08
N ALA A 220 -2.07 -11.34 -8.01
CA ALA A 220 -1.15 -10.51 -8.78
C ALA A 220 -0.09 -11.34 -9.53
N PHE A 221 -0.31 -11.53 -10.83
CA PHE A 221 0.64 -12.23 -11.71
C PHE A 221 1.99 -11.48 -11.83
N ALA A 222 1.96 -10.16 -11.96
CA ALA A 222 3.18 -9.36 -12.10
C ALA A 222 4.09 -9.52 -10.88
N ASN A 223 3.54 -9.51 -9.67
CA ASN A 223 4.29 -9.74 -8.45
C ASN A 223 4.96 -11.12 -8.45
N TYR A 224 4.22 -12.17 -8.83
CA TYR A 224 4.76 -13.51 -8.93
C TYR A 224 6.00 -13.57 -9.84
N MET A 225 5.93 -12.94 -11.01
CA MET A 225 7.05 -12.94 -11.98
C MET A 225 8.25 -12.15 -11.44
N ILE A 226 8.02 -10.95 -10.91
CA ILE A 226 9.09 -10.06 -10.44
C ILE A 226 9.75 -10.63 -9.18
N ILE A 227 8.94 -11.01 -8.18
CA ILE A 227 9.45 -11.53 -6.90
C ILE A 227 10.08 -12.91 -7.10
N GLY A 228 9.44 -13.79 -7.85
CA GLY A 228 9.97 -15.11 -8.13
C GLY A 228 11.32 -15.07 -8.86
N ALA A 229 11.51 -14.16 -9.80
CA ALA A 229 12.80 -13.96 -10.44
C ALA A 229 13.85 -13.46 -9.43
N ARG A 230 13.49 -12.49 -8.57
CA ARG A 230 14.41 -12.01 -7.53
C ARG A 230 14.76 -13.06 -6.48
N GLN A 231 13.82 -13.92 -6.10
CA GLN A 231 14.08 -15.08 -5.24
C GLN A 231 15.15 -15.99 -5.84
N LEU A 232 15.21 -16.07 -7.16
CA LEU A 232 16.23 -16.86 -7.92
C LEU A 232 17.46 -16.01 -8.33
N GLY A 233 17.62 -14.81 -7.77
CA GLY A 233 18.79 -13.96 -8.00
C GLY A 233 18.77 -13.16 -9.32
N VAL A 234 17.63 -13.07 -10.01
CA VAL A 234 17.48 -12.33 -11.27
C VAL A 234 16.57 -11.12 -11.07
N GLU A 235 17.02 -9.95 -11.50
CA GLU A 235 16.21 -8.73 -11.59
C GLU A 235 15.71 -8.55 -13.02
N LEU A 236 14.46 -8.99 -13.27
CA LEU A 236 13.85 -8.97 -14.61
C LEU A 236 13.81 -7.58 -15.24
N LEU A 237 13.59 -6.55 -14.42
CA LEU A 237 13.50 -5.16 -14.85
C LEU A 237 14.43 -4.31 -13.99
N ARG A 238 15.36 -3.62 -14.61
CA ARG A 238 16.24 -2.64 -13.98
C ARG A 238 16.36 -1.39 -14.84
N VAL A 239 16.81 -0.30 -14.25
CA VAL A 239 17.08 0.94 -14.97
C VAL A 239 18.59 1.14 -15.07
N GLU A 240 19.11 1.23 -16.28
CA GLU A 240 20.51 1.56 -16.57
C GLU A 240 20.58 2.83 -17.38
N ASP A 241 21.34 3.81 -16.94
CA ASP A 241 21.50 5.13 -17.60
C ASP A 241 20.13 5.81 -17.93
N GLY A 242 19.11 5.62 -17.08
CA GLY A 242 17.79 6.19 -17.27
C GLY A 242 16.90 5.43 -18.28
N ALA A 243 17.35 4.30 -18.80
CA ALA A 243 16.59 3.43 -19.70
C ALA A 243 16.20 2.11 -19.02
N PRO A 244 14.97 1.59 -19.25
CA PRO A 244 14.58 0.29 -18.75
C PRO A 244 15.33 -0.82 -19.50
N VAL A 245 15.88 -1.76 -18.76
CA VAL A 245 16.54 -2.96 -19.27
C VAL A 245 15.79 -4.19 -18.79
N LEU A 246 15.42 -5.06 -19.71
CA LEU A 246 14.82 -6.35 -19.43
C LEU A 246 15.93 -7.42 -19.41
N ASP A 247 16.15 -8.04 -18.25
CA ASP A 247 17.04 -9.19 -18.10
C ASP A 247 16.23 -10.49 -18.20
N PHE A 248 16.20 -11.06 -19.38
CA PHE A 248 15.43 -12.25 -19.66
C PHE A 248 16.29 -13.52 -19.50
N ASP A 249 16.50 -13.94 -18.25
CA ASP A 249 17.10 -15.26 -17.98
C ASP A 249 16.10 -16.38 -18.35
N LYS A 250 16.46 -17.18 -19.36
CA LYS A 250 15.54 -18.18 -19.92
C LYS A 250 15.21 -19.31 -18.94
N ASP A 251 16.16 -19.69 -18.08
CA ASP A 251 15.99 -20.80 -17.15
C ASP A 251 15.09 -20.36 -15.99
N VAL A 252 15.29 -19.15 -15.48
CA VAL A 252 14.43 -18.54 -14.46
C VAL A 252 13.01 -18.32 -14.99
N VAL A 253 12.87 -17.70 -16.15
CA VAL A 253 11.56 -17.46 -16.76
C VAL A 253 10.85 -18.78 -17.08
N ARG A 254 11.55 -19.81 -17.54
CA ARG A 254 10.99 -21.13 -17.77
C ARG A 254 10.47 -21.75 -16.48
N ARG A 255 11.22 -21.67 -15.38
CA ARG A 255 10.82 -22.20 -14.08
C ARG A 255 9.56 -21.49 -13.55
N LEU A 256 9.51 -20.14 -13.67
CA LEU A 256 8.32 -19.37 -13.32
C LEU A 256 7.12 -19.77 -14.17
N TRP A 257 7.32 -19.95 -15.48
CA TRP A 257 6.26 -20.37 -16.39
C TRP A 257 5.73 -21.76 -16.08
N ASP A 258 6.61 -22.72 -15.81
CA ASP A 258 6.21 -24.11 -15.52
C ASP A 258 5.40 -24.19 -14.20
N ASN A 259 5.66 -23.31 -13.23
CA ASN A 259 4.93 -23.24 -11.95
C ASN A 259 3.76 -22.24 -11.96
N TYR A 260 3.44 -21.64 -13.10
CA TYR A 260 2.28 -20.78 -13.29
C TYR A 260 1.38 -21.26 -14.42
N TYR A 261 1.90 -21.23 -15.65
CA TYR A 261 1.10 -21.56 -16.84
C TYR A 261 0.66 -23.01 -16.87
N VAL A 262 1.57 -23.93 -16.57
CA VAL A 262 1.27 -25.38 -16.62
C VAL A 262 0.15 -25.75 -15.65
N PRO A 263 0.17 -25.35 -14.35
CA PRO A 263 -0.96 -25.66 -13.47
C PRO A 263 -2.28 -24.98 -13.88
N TYR A 264 -2.27 -23.80 -14.49
CA TYR A 264 -3.50 -23.18 -15.01
C TYR A 264 -4.11 -23.94 -16.18
N VAL A 265 -3.31 -24.34 -17.17
CA VAL A 265 -3.84 -25.05 -18.35
C VAL A 265 -4.30 -26.47 -18.02
N ASN A 266 -3.82 -27.04 -16.91
CA ASN A 266 -4.27 -28.34 -16.42
C ASN A 266 -5.42 -28.26 -15.42
N GLY A 267 -5.95 -27.07 -15.12
CA GLY A 267 -7.04 -26.87 -14.19
C GLY A 267 -6.66 -26.96 -12.70
N TYR A 268 -5.38 -27.05 -12.37
CA TYR A 268 -4.91 -27.12 -10.97
C TYR A 268 -4.96 -25.77 -10.26
N PHE A 269 -4.78 -24.68 -11.02
CA PHE A 269 -4.94 -23.31 -10.57
C PHE A 269 -6.11 -22.66 -11.29
N ALA A 270 -6.81 -21.73 -10.61
CA ALA A 270 -7.91 -20.99 -11.20
C ALA A 270 -7.91 -19.51 -10.83
N SER A 271 -8.63 -18.73 -11.64
CA SER A 271 -8.86 -17.31 -11.47
C SER A 271 -10.18 -16.96 -12.16
N MET A 272 -11.32 -17.20 -11.48
CA MET A 272 -12.66 -17.08 -12.04
C MET A 272 -13.27 -15.70 -11.76
N GLY A 273 -13.31 -15.30 -10.49
CA GLY A 273 -13.86 -14.01 -10.05
C GLY A 273 -12.88 -12.84 -10.21
N LYS A 274 -13.30 -11.67 -9.74
CA LYS A 274 -12.46 -10.47 -9.71
C LYS A 274 -11.31 -10.63 -8.72
N PHE A 275 -11.59 -11.19 -7.55
CA PHE A 275 -10.64 -11.46 -6.49
C PHE A 275 -10.61 -12.96 -6.16
N ARG A 276 -9.46 -13.44 -5.69
CA ARG A 276 -9.31 -14.87 -5.31
C ARG A 276 -10.16 -15.24 -4.10
N SER A 277 -10.45 -14.29 -3.21
CA SER A 277 -11.41 -14.47 -2.12
C SER A 277 -12.84 -14.82 -2.62
N ASP A 278 -13.23 -14.31 -3.80
CA ASP A 278 -14.50 -14.67 -4.43
C ASP A 278 -14.47 -16.15 -4.85
N ASP A 279 -13.35 -16.63 -5.41
CA ASP A 279 -13.19 -18.01 -5.85
C ASP A 279 -13.14 -19.00 -4.67
N VAL A 280 -12.60 -18.59 -3.51
CA VAL A 280 -12.71 -19.38 -2.28
C VAL A 280 -14.17 -19.47 -1.83
N LYS A 281 -14.90 -18.36 -1.89
CA LYS A 281 -16.30 -18.30 -1.49
C LYS A 281 -17.19 -19.22 -2.33
N THR A 282 -16.90 -19.36 -3.61
CA THR A 282 -17.63 -20.26 -4.53
C THR A 282 -17.11 -21.70 -4.51
N GLY A 283 -16.00 -21.95 -3.81
CA GLY A 283 -15.39 -23.29 -3.73
C GLY A 283 -14.60 -23.68 -4.98
N ASP A 284 -14.24 -22.70 -5.81
CA ASP A 284 -13.43 -22.91 -7.02
C ASP A 284 -11.95 -23.13 -6.70
N ILE A 285 -11.46 -22.58 -5.57
CA ILE A 285 -10.11 -22.81 -5.04
C ILE A 285 -10.11 -22.90 -3.52
N LEU A 286 -9.08 -23.52 -2.93
CA LEU A 286 -8.89 -23.58 -1.49
C LEU A 286 -7.93 -22.51 -0.96
N ALA A 287 -6.93 -22.13 -1.74
CA ALA A 287 -5.86 -21.25 -1.29
C ALA A 287 -5.52 -20.23 -2.36
N TYR A 288 -4.95 -19.11 -1.91
CA TYR A 288 -4.42 -18.11 -2.83
C TYR A 288 -3.33 -17.26 -2.18
N THR A 289 -2.47 -16.66 -3.01
CA THR A 289 -1.63 -15.54 -2.59
C THR A 289 -2.26 -14.22 -3.00
N GLY A 290 -2.30 -13.30 -2.04
CA GLY A 290 -2.82 -11.95 -2.23
C GLY A 290 -2.28 -11.00 -1.17
N SER A 291 -2.64 -9.72 -1.27
CA SER A 291 -2.27 -8.71 -0.29
C SER A 291 -2.71 -9.10 1.12
N SER A 292 -1.94 -8.72 2.15
CA SER A 292 -2.36 -8.86 3.56
C SER A 292 -3.76 -8.31 3.80
N VAL A 293 -4.15 -7.27 3.08
CA VAL A 293 -5.49 -6.67 3.12
C VAL A 293 -6.58 -7.64 2.67
N SER A 294 -6.28 -8.59 1.79
CA SER A 294 -7.24 -9.60 1.32
C SER A 294 -7.76 -10.50 2.45
N SER A 295 -7.03 -10.61 3.56
CA SER A 295 -7.50 -11.36 4.75
C SER A 295 -8.83 -10.86 5.30
N MET A 296 -9.12 -9.56 5.16
CA MET A 296 -10.41 -8.98 5.59
C MET A 296 -11.60 -9.43 4.74
N TYR A 297 -11.34 -9.96 3.56
CA TYR A 297 -12.34 -10.39 2.59
C TYR A 297 -12.38 -11.91 2.42
N PHE A 298 -11.57 -12.64 3.22
CA PHE A 298 -11.63 -14.10 3.20
C PHE A 298 -13.01 -14.54 3.70
N PRO A 299 -13.70 -15.46 2.99
CA PRO A 299 -15.06 -15.85 3.35
C PRO A 299 -15.08 -16.70 4.64
N ASP A 300 -16.17 -16.61 5.37
CA ASP A 300 -16.49 -17.46 6.53
C ASP A 300 -17.25 -18.73 6.15
N GLN A 301 -17.64 -18.84 4.90
CA GLN A 301 -18.34 -20.01 4.34
C GLN A 301 -18.07 -20.17 2.85
N VAL A 302 -18.08 -21.42 2.39
CA VAL A 302 -18.17 -21.77 0.98
C VAL A 302 -19.64 -21.91 0.61
N VAL A 303 -20.03 -21.36 -0.55
CA VAL A 303 -21.39 -21.41 -1.09
C VAL A 303 -21.34 -21.91 -2.53
N THR A 304 -21.92 -23.11 -2.78
CA THR A 304 -22.03 -23.73 -4.10
C THR A 304 -23.49 -23.97 -4.45
N ASP A 305 -23.77 -24.43 -5.66
CA ASP A 305 -25.11 -24.84 -6.07
C ASP A 305 -25.64 -26.05 -5.25
N GLU A 306 -24.76 -26.83 -4.65
CA GLU A 306 -25.08 -28.00 -3.85
C GLU A 306 -25.39 -27.66 -2.37
N GLY A 307 -25.02 -26.43 -1.92
CA GLY A 307 -25.24 -25.98 -0.55
C GLY A 307 -24.13 -25.09 -0.04
N SER A 308 -24.12 -24.88 1.29
CA SER A 308 -23.08 -24.07 1.94
C SER A 308 -22.55 -24.74 3.18
N HIS A 309 -21.30 -24.47 3.52
CA HIS A 309 -20.69 -24.89 4.78
C HIS A 309 -19.74 -23.79 5.32
N ALA A 310 -19.67 -23.70 6.64
CA ALA A 310 -18.74 -22.77 7.30
C ALA A 310 -17.31 -23.26 7.14
N ILE A 311 -16.37 -22.32 7.06
CA ILE A 311 -14.94 -22.59 6.96
C ILE A 311 -14.17 -21.74 7.94
N ASP A 312 -13.08 -22.32 8.45
CA ASP A 312 -12.00 -21.61 9.12
C ASP A 312 -10.86 -21.38 8.12
N TYR A 313 -10.04 -20.36 8.36
CA TYR A 313 -8.91 -20.05 7.49
C TYR A 313 -7.62 -19.84 8.26
N VAL A 314 -6.50 -20.01 7.56
CA VAL A 314 -5.15 -19.76 8.06
C VAL A 314 -4.43 -18.80 7.12
N VAL A 315 -3.69 -17.88 7.72
CA VAL A 315 -2.81 -16.94 7.00
C VAL A 315 -1.37 -17.35 7.24
N MET A 316 -0.61 -17.49 6.19
CA MET A 316 0.77 -17.97 6.23
C MET A 316 1.70 -17.06 5.41
N GLN A 317 2.99 -17.24 5.59
CA GLN A 317 4.01 -16.64 4.71
C GLN A 317 3.79 -17.08 3.25
N PRO A 318 4.04 -16.23 2.26
CA PRO A 318 3.92 -16.65 0.85
C PRO A 318 5.00 -17.68 0.52
N PRO A 319 4.70 -18.61 -0.42
CA PRO A 319 5.67 -19.62 -0.82
C PRO A 319 6.87 -19.00 -1.55
N VAL A 320 8.02 -19.63 -1.41
CA VAL A 320 9.27 -19.27 -2.09
C VAL A 320 9.57 -20.33 -3.16
N LEU A 321 10.16 -19.95 -4.28
CA LEU A 321 10.68 -20.95 -5.23
C LEU A 321 11.78 -21.78 -4.56
N GLU A 322 11.80 -23.09 -4.79
CA GLU A 322 12.80 -23.98 -4.19
C GLU A 322 14.23 -23.48 -4.40
N GLY A 323 15.01 -23.38 -3.31
CA GLY A 323 16.37 -22.84 -3.35
C GLY A 323 16.46 -21.33 -3.55
N GLY A 324 15.33 -20.64 -3.60
CA GLY A 324 15.26 -19.17 -3.69
C GLY A 324 15.44 -18.47 -2.34
N GLU A 325 15.73 -17.19 -2.39
CA GLU A 325 15.80 -16.33 -1.21
C GLU A 325 14.39 -15.93 -0.73
N GLN A 326 14.24 -15.76 0.60
CA GLN A 326 12.98 -15.29 1.18
C GLN A 326 12.79 -13.78 0.89
N ILE A 327 12.19 -13.48 -0.24
CA ILE A 327 11.88 -12.12 -0.69
C ILE A 327 10.38 -12.02 -0.88
N ASN A 328 9.79 -10.94 -0.37
CA ASN A 328 8.38 -10.62 -0.54
C ASN A 328 8.20 -9.24 -1.17
N VAL A 329 7.04 -8.96 -1.74
CA VAL A 329 6.71 -7.67 -2.33
C VAL A 329 6.33 -6.66 -1.24
N GLN A 330 6.81 -5.43 -1.36
CA GLN A 330 6.29 -4.28 -0.65
C GLN A 330 5.16 -3.67 -1.49
N GLN A 331 3.97 -3.61 -0.91
CA GLN A 331 2.77 -3.05 -1.51
C GLN A 331 2.18 -1.92 -0.64
N GLY A 332 1.07 -1.34 -1.09
CA GLY A 332 0.41 -0.22 -0.45
C GLY A 332 0.95 1.11 -0.97
N ALA A 333 0.11 1.86 -1.66
CA ALA A 333 0.44 3.20 -2.16
C ALA A 333 0.79 4.13 -0.98
N GLY A 334 1.74 5.01 -1.23
CA GLY A 334 1.97 6.15 -0.33
C GLY A 334 1.14 7.36 -0.77
N MET A 335 1.42 8.51 -0.18
CA MET A 335 0.75 9.78 -0.49
C MET A 335 1.74 10.75 -1.14
N ALA A 336 1.44 11.19 -2.34
CA ALA A 336 2.13 12.29 -2.99
C ALA A 336 1.42 13.60 -2.69
N VAL A 337 2.19 14.68 -2.51
CA VAL A 337 1.67 16.04 -2.32
C VAL A 337 1.84 16.81 -3.62
N THR A 338 0.77 17.40 -4.11
CA THR A 338 0.82 18.24 -5.31
C THR A 338 1.55 19.55 -5.01
N LYS A 339 2.48 19.92 -5.89
CA LYS A 339 3.20 21.17 -5.81
C LYS A 339 2.24 22.36 -5.90
N SER A 340 2.26 23.21 -4.88
CA SER A 340 1.37 24.36 -4.74
C SER A 340 2.07 25.52 -4.03
N ASP A 341 1.34 26.34 -3.31
CA ASP A 341 1.96 27.30 -2.41
C ASP A 341 2.46 26.62 -1.11
N ALA A 342 3.41 27.26 -0.45
CA ALA A 342 4.05 26.73 0.76
C ALA A 342 3.05 26.43 1.91
N GLN A 343 1.91 27.11 1.92
CA GLN A 343 0.88 26.93 2.95
C GLN A 343 0.15 25.61 2.77
N HIS A 344 -0.29 25.28 1.55
CA HIS A 344 -0.95 24.03 1.25
C HIS A 344 0.01 22.83 1.34
N GLU A 345 1.26 22.98 0.88
CA GLU A 345 2.28 21.91 1.01
C GLU A 345 2.59 21.62 2.49
N TYR A 346 2.77 22.66 3.32
CA TYR A 346 2.96 22.50 4.76
C TYR A 346 1.75 21.86 5.44
N ALA A 347 0.53 22.33 5.14
CA ALA A 347 -0.70 21.79 5.71
C ALA A 347 -0.88 20.31 5.35
N SER A 348 -0.56 19.92 4.11
CA SER A 348 -0.57 18.55 3.65
C SER A 348 0.41 17.68 4.44
N CYS A 349 1.64 18.15 4.64
CA CYS A 349 2.66 17.44 5.44
C CYS A 349 2.25 17.30 6.91
N GLU A 350 1.65 18.34 7.51
CA GLU A 350 1.15 18.27 8.89
C GLU A 350 0.06 17.21 9.09
N PHE A 351 -0.85 17.08 8.13
CA PHE A 351 -1.84 16.00 8.14
C PHE A 351 -1.17 14.63 8.01
N LEU A 352 -0.26 14.44 7.06
CA LEU A 352 0.43 13.16 6.86
C LEU A 352 1.27 12.76 8.09
N LYS A 353 1.98 13.71 8.73
CA LYS A 353 2.70 13.47 9.97
C LYS A 353 1.76 13.10 11.11
N TRP A 354 0.62 13.76 11.24
CA TRP A 354 -0.37 13.43 12.26
C TRP A 354 -0.99 12.04 12.02
N PHE A 355 -1.34 11.72 10.78
CA PHE A 355 -1.92 10.44 10.40
C PHE A 355 -0.97 9.27 10.73
N THR A 356 0.33 9.49 10.56
CA THR A 356 1.35 8.46 10.80
C THR A 356 1.93 8.47 12.23
N ARG A 357 1.41 9.28 13.17
CA ARG A 357 1.71 9.09 14.58
C ARG A 357 1.36 7.67 15.00
N LYS A 358 2.15 7.10 15.92
CA LYS A 358 2.03 5.69 16.33
C LYS A 358 0.58 5.27 16.55
N GLU A 359 -0.16 6.02 17.38
CA GLU A 359 -1.52 5.68 17.77
C GLU A 359 -2.51 5.71 16.59
N ASN A 360 -2.42 6.74 15.75
CA ASN A 360 -3.30 6.91 14.58
C ASN A 360 -2.98 5.88 13.50
N ASN A 361 -1.68 5.65 13.25
CA ASN A 361 -1.25 4.69 12.25
C ASN A 361 -1.64 3.26 12.66
N LEU A 362 -1.42 2.89 13.94
CA LEU A 362 -1.86 1.59 14.46
C LEU A 362 -3.37 1.41 14.36
N ARG A 363 -4.16 2.42 14.71
CA ARG A 363 -5.61 2.37 14.56
C ARG A 363 -6.00 2.11 13.10
N PHE A 364 -5.44 2.88 12.16
CA PHE A 364 -5.74 2.68 10.74
C PHE A 364 -5.37 1.27 10.27
N VAL A 365 -4.18 0.76 10.62
CA VAL A 365 -3.74 -0.56 10.14
C VAL A 365 -4.52 -1.71 10.76
N CYS A 366 -4.96 -1.60 12.02
CA CYS A 366 -5.85 -2.59 12.64
C CYS A 366 -7.19 -2.71 11.92
N GLU A 367 -7.75 -1.59 11.46
CA GLU A 367 -9.06 -1.55 10.80
C GLU A 367 -8.97 -1.82 9.30
N SER A 368 -7.76 -1.81 8.70
CA SER A 368 -7.54 -1.91 7.27
C SER A 368 -6.67 -3.10 6.82
N ALA A 369 -6.14 -3.88 7.77
CA ALA A 369 -5.19 -4.98 7.55
C ALA A 369 -3.92 -4.58 6.78
N TYR A 370 -3.54 -3.31 6.85
CA TYR A 370 -2.24 -2.81 6.42
C TYR A 370 -1.16 -3.05 7.49
N LEU A 371 0.08 -2.71 7.15
CA LEU A 371 1.22 -2.70 8.05
C LEU A 371 1.59 -1.26 8.43
N PRO A 372 1.97 -1.01 9.70
CA PRO A 372 2.36 0.33 10.14
C PRO A 372 3.70 0.74 9.54
N VAL A 373 3.86 2.04 9.29
CA VAL A 373 5.04 2.57 8.60
C VAL A 373 6.15 3.05 9.53
N ARG A 374 5.87 3.19 10.82
CA ARG A 374 6.85 3.61 11.83
C ARG A 374 7.49 2.40 12.53
N LYS A 375 8.77 2.54 12.88
CA LYS A 375 9.52 1.49 13.59
C LYS A 375 8.93 1.18 14.97
N ASP A 376 8.47 2.22 15.70
CA ASP A 376 7.89 2.08 17.04
C ASP A 376 6.47 1.49 17.06
N ALA A 377 5.80 1.51 15.91
CA ALA A 377 4.49 0.89 15.71
C ALA A 377 4.59 -0.54 15.16
N ASN A 378 5.69 -0.90 14.50
CA ASN A 378 5.85 -2.17 13.79
C ASN A 378 6.30 -3.30 14.74
N SER A 379 5.43 -3.63 15.70
CA SER A 379 5.62 -4.76 16.61
C SER A 379 4.29 -5.31 17.12
N MET A 380 4.21 -6.62 17.34
CA MET A 380 3.02 -7.28 17.92
C MET A 380 2.61 -6.64 19.24
N LYS A 381 3.59 -6.27 20.09
CA LYS A 381 3.30 -5.61 21.35
C LYS A 381 2.57 -4.28 21.19
N ALA A 382 3.03 -3.44 20.25
CA ALA A 382 2.40 -2.15 19.98
C ALA A 382 0.97 -2.33 19.42
N LEU A 383 0.78 -3.33 18.56
CA LEU A 383 -0.51 -3.69 17.99
C LEU A 383 -1.48 -4.16 19.09
N ASP A 384 -1.06 -5.11 19.94
CA ASP A 384 -1.86 -5.62 21.06
C ASP A 384 -2.27 -4.53 22.07
N GLU A 385 -1.37 -3.57 22.32
CA GLU A 385 -1.65 -2.44 23.22
C GLU A 385 -2.80 -1.58 22.67
N VAL A 386 -2.76 -1.21 21.38
CA VAL A 386 -3.80 -0.37 20.74
C VAL A 386 -5.12 -1.13 20.60
N ILE A 387 -5.09 -2.40 20.21
CA ILE A 387 -6.29 -3.24 20.12
C ILE A 387 -7.03 -3.26 21.46
N LYS A 388 -6.31 -3.48 22.56
CA LYS A 388 -6.89 -3.53 23.91
C LYS A 388 -7.38 -2.16 24.40
N GLU A 389 -6.60 -1.10 24.16
CA GLU A 389 -6.93 0.25 24.60
C GLU A 389 -8.18 0.80 23.91
N LYS A 390 -8.31 0.54 22.61
CA LYS A 390 -9.38 1.07 21.76
C LYS A 390 -10.56 0.12 21.57
N ASP A 391 -10.51 -1.08 22.17
CA ASP A 391 -11.51 -2.16 22.00
C ASP A 391 -11.78 -2.45 20.50
N LEU A 392 -10.70 -2.46 19.71
CA LEU A 392 -10.79 -2.67 18.27
C LEU A 392 -11.11 -4.14 17.98
N LYS A 393 -12.08 -4.35 17.10
CA LYS A 393 -12.35 -5.68 16.54
C LYS A 393 -11.32 -5.91 15.43
N VAL A 394 -10.34 -6.75 15.71
CA VAL A 394 -9.42 -7.26 14.69
C VAL A 394 -10.00 -8.56 14.19
N ASN A 395 -10.18 -8.67 12.90
CA ASN A 395 -10.39 -9.96 12.26
C ASN A 395 -9.03 -10.66 12.31
N ALA A 396 -8.87 -11.55 13.31
CA ALA A 396 -7.62 -12.26 13.58
C ALA A 396 -7.30 -13.25 12.48
#